data_ca5a3359a983848ac291e0720f722fec
#
_entry.id   ca5a3359a983848ac291e0720f722fec
#
_cell.length_a   1.000
_cell.length_b   1.000
_cell.length_c   1.000
_cell.angle_alpha   90.00
_cell.angle_beta   90.00
_cell.angle_gamma   90.00
#
_symmetry.space_group_name_H-M   'P 1'
#
loop_
_entity.id
_entity.type
_entity.pdbx_description
1 polymer ?
#
loop_
_entity_poly.entity_id
_entity_poly.type
_entity_poly.pdbx_seq_one_letter_code
_entity_poly.pdbx_strand_id
1 'polypeptide(L)'
;MTFVFSVYLTGTVGKGLPGDVPPASWLGRALAIAGLTIAVLAPVIGVWVEDARRRRIALTVLTGLVVVLVSAMSLIRDRPQYLWPGLALLAVAAACGDLASVPYNAMLRQISTPQNSGRISGFGLAAAFAGSVGLLLTTYFGCIVGKGDTRGFLHLPVSDGTNVRVAMLLAAGWFVVFALPLLLTAHRLPSPTDVFSPVRGVFGSYRKLWQDLITEWHRDRNLVYYLIASAVFRDGLAGVFTFGGVLGVNAYGISPADVLIFGVAASVVAAVGAVFGGFLDDRVGSKPVIIGSLASIIAAGLAMMALSGPRAFWITGLLLCLFIGPAQASARTLLLRMSSAGKEGVAFGLYTMTGRAVSFVAPWLFSVFVDVFGAVRAGMGGLCLVMVVGLLILLIVRVPHRILATDVD
;
A
#
# COMPACT_ATOMS: atom_id res chain seq x y z
N MET A 1 -5.62 -9.58 5.75
CA MET A 1 -4.65 -10.53 6.31
C MET A 1 -3.93 -9.92 7.51
N THR A 2 -3.08 -8.94 7.33
CA THR A 2 -2.33 -8.25 8.41
C THR A 2 -3.24 -7.81 9.55
N PHE A 3 -4.39 -7.22 9.25
CA PHE A 3 -5.36 -6.76 10.25
C PHE A 3 -5.87 -7.91 11.16
N VAL A 4 -6.36 -9.01 10.58
CA VAL A 4 -6.92 -10.13 11.35
C VAL A 4 -5.85 -10.75 12.25
N PHE A 5 -4.66 -10.99 11.71
CA PHE A 5 -3.57 -11.61 12.44
C PHE A 5 -2.97 -10.69 13.51
N SER A 6 -2.86 -9.39 13.27
CA SER A 6 -2.38 -8.44 14.27
C SER A 6 -3.33 -8.32 15.47
N VAL A 7 -4.66 -8.32 15.21
CA VAL A 7 -5.67 -8.34 16.29
C VAL A 7 -5.57 -9.64 17.10
N TYR A 8 -5.38 -10.78 16.45
CA TYR A 8 -5.17 -12.07 17.13
C TYR A 8 -3.90 -12.07 17.98
N LEU A 9 -2.77 -11.60 17.44
CA LEU A 9 -1.52 -11.52 18.19
C LEU A 9 -1.61 -10.62 19.43
N THR A 10 -2.21 -9.45 19.28
CA THR A 10 -2.28 -8.48 20.38
C THR A 10 -3.42 -8.75 21.36
N GLY A 11 -4.55 -9.24 20.85
CA GLY A 11 -5.76 -9.44 21.65
C GLY A 11 -5.88 -10.81 22.31
N THR A 12 -5.25 -11.85 21.78
CA THR A 12 -5.36 -13.23 22.27
C THR A 12 -4.01 -13.80 22.69
N VAL A 13 -3.07 -13.92 21.75
CA VAL A 13 -1.74 -14.52 22.00
C VAL A 13 -0.93 -13.70 23.02
N GLY A 14 -0.99 -12.37 22.93
CA GLY A 14 -0.28 -11.48 23.87
C GLY A 14 -0.92 -11.31 25.23
N LYS A 15 -2.11 -11.87 25.48
CA LYS A 15 -2.73 -11.83 26.80
C LYS A 15 -1.92 -12.66 27.79
N GLY A 16 -1.54 -12.03 28.91
CA GLY A 16 -0.82 -12.72 29.99
C GLY A 16 0.70 -12.75 29.84
N LEU A 17 1.26 -11.94 28.93
CA LEU A 17 2.71 -11.69 28.93
C LEU A 17 3.11 -11.00 30.23
N PRO A 18 4.13 -11.52 30.96
CA PRO A 18 4.70 -10.80 32.07
C PRO A 18 5.47 -9.57 31.55
N GLY A 19 5.14 -8.37 32.01
CA GLY A 19 5.83 -7.13 31.75
C GLY A 19 4.88 -5.94 31.49
N ASP A 20 5.41 -4.71 31.66
CA ASP A 20 4.66 -3.45 31.57
C ASP A 20 4.38 -2.98 30.13
N VAL A 21 4.97 -3.64 29.12
CA VAL A 21 4.85 -3.21 27.72
C VAL A 21 3.69 -3.94 27.03
N PRO A 22 2.67 -3.23 26.58
CA PRO A 22 1.52 -3.82 25.91
C PRO A 22 1.91 -4.53 24.59
N PRO A 23 1.28 -5.66 24.23
CA PRO A 23 1.55 -6.40 22.99
C PRO A 23 1.43 -5.55 21.72
N ALA A 24 0.57 -4.53 21.72
CA ALA A 24 0.43 -3.57 20.63
C ALA A 24 1.71 -2.74 20.39
N SER A 25 2.46 -2.41 21.45
CA SER A 25 3.74 -1.70 21.29
C SER A 25 4.81 -2.58 20.62
N TRP A 26 4.82 -3.87 20.92
CA TRP A 26 5.72 -4.82 20.27
C TRP A 26 5.36 -5.03 18.80
N LEU A 27 4.07 -5.06 18.48
CA LEU A 27 3.59 -5.06 17.09
C LEU A 27 4.06 -3.82 16.34
N GLY A 28 3.91 -2.63 16.95
CA GLY A 28 4.39 -1.38 16.37
C GLY A 28 5.90 -1.40 16.08
N ARG A 29 6.71 -1.89 17.05
CA ARG A 29 8.17 -2.02 16.87
C ARG A 29 8.52 -3.02 15.77
N ALA A 30 7.86 -4.17 15.68
CA ALA A 30 8.10 -5.17 14.64
C ALA A 30 7.79 -4.61 13.24
N LEU A 31 6.68 -3.90 13.09
CA LEU A 31 6.31 -3.25 11.82
C LEU A 31 7.23 -2.08 11.48
N ALA A 32 7.74 -1.34 12.46
CA ALA A 32 8.73 -0.29 12.24
C ALA A 32 10.06 -0.87 11.73
N ILE A 33 10.53 -1.98 12.30
CA ILE A 33 11.71 -2.70 11.82
C ILE A 33 11.49 -3.20 10.38
N ALA A 34 10.30 -3.76 10.09
CA ALA A 34 9.96 -4.16 8.73
C ALA A 34 10.00 -2.97 7.76
N GLY A 35 9.41 -1.82 8.15
CA GLY A 35 9.43 -0.59 7.36
C GLY A 35 10.85 -0.08 7.07
N LEU A 36 11.73 -0.10 8.08
CA LEU A 36 13.14 0.26 7.91
C LEU A 36 13.87 -0.73 6.97
N THR A 37 13.62 -2.03 7.13
CA THR A 37 14.16 -3.07 6.26
C THR A 37 13.73 -2.85 4.80
N ILE A 38 12.45 -2.51 4.57
CA ILE A 38 11.93 -2.18 3.24
C ILE A 38 12.63 -0.94 2.69
N ALA A 39 12.77 0.12 3.49
CA ALA A 39 13.41 1.36 3.06
C ALA A 39 14.87 1.12 2.63
N VAL A 40 15.58 0.22 3.32
CA VAL A 40 16.96 -0.16 2.96
C VAL A 40 17.01 -1.09 1.75
N LEU A 41 16.16 -2.10 1.65
CA LEU A 41 16.27 -3.13 0.61
C LEU A 41 15.55 -2.77 -0.70
N ALA A 42 14.51 -1.93 -0.68
CA ALA A 42 13.76 -1.61 -1.89
C ALA A 42 14.62 -1.01 -3.02
N PRO A 43 15.56 -0.07 -2.78
CA PRO A 43 16.43 0.43 -3.84
C PRO A 43 17.37 -0.64 -4.39
N VAL A 44 17.89 -1.53 -3.52
CA VAL A 44 18.78 -2.63 -3.92
C VAL A 44 18.05 -3.58 -4.85
N ILE A 45 16.82 -3.97 -4.47
CA ILE A 45 15.95 -4.79 -5.31
C ILE A 45 15.63 -4.04 -6.60
N GLY A 46 15.37 -2.72 -6.55
CA GLY A 46 15.12 -1.89 -7.71
C GLY A 46 16.23 -1.99 -8.76
N VAL A 47 17.50 -1.85 -8.34
CA VAL A 47 18.66 -2.00 -9.21
C VAL A 47 18.79 -3.45 -9.73
N TRP A 48 18.52 -4.44 -8.87
CA TRP A 48 18.65 -5.84 -9.24
C TRP A 48 17.62 -6.30 -10.27
N VAL A 49 16.40 -5.74 -10.22
CA VAL A 49 15.27 -6.08 -11.11
C VAL A 49 15.22 -5.26 -12.40
N GLU A 50 16.24 -4.47 -12.72
CA GLU A 50 16.38 -3.84 -14.04
C GLU A 50 16.42 -4.90 -15.15
N ASP A 51 17.13 -6.01 -14.91
CA ASP A 51 17.12 -7.20 -15.77
C ASP A 51 15.78 -7.94 -15.69
N ALA A 52 15.15 -8.19 -16.85
CA ALA A 52 13.85 -8.84 -16.94
C ALA A 52 13.83 -10.27 -16.33
N ARG A 53 14.93 -11.03 -16.44
CA ARG A 53 15.05 -12.37 -15.84
C ARG A 53 15.08 -12.27 -14.32
N ARG A 54 15.89 -11.36 -13.79
CA ARG A 54 16.01 -11.12 -12.34
C ARG A 54 14.71 -10.56 -11.76
N ARG A 55 14.01 -9.71 -12.50
CA ARG A 55 12.67 -9.19 -12.14
C ARG A 55 11.67 -10.32 -11.91
N ARG A 56 11.63 -11.30 -12.81
CA ARG A 56 10.75 -12.49 -12.67
C ARG A 56 11.16 -13.34 -11.46
N ILE A 57 12.46 -13.59 -11.29
CA ILE A 57 12.97 -14.35 -10.14
C ILE A 57 12.61 -13.64 -8.83
N ALA A 58 12.85 -12.32 -8.72
CA ALA A 58 12.50 -11.55 -7.55
C ALA A 58 11.01 -11.63 -7.23
N LEU A 59 10.16 -11.44 -8.24
CA LEU A 59 8.71 -11.52 -8.07
C LEU A 59 8.29 -12.92 -7.58
N THR A 60 8.80 -13.99 -8.20
CA THR A 60 8.46 -15.37 -7.83
C THR A 60 8.93 -15.71 -6.42
N VAL A 61 10.19 -15.38 -6.09
CA VAL A 61 10.77 -15.69 -4.78
C VAL A 61 10.07 -14.91 -3.66
N LEU A 62 9.88 -13.59 -3.83
CA LEU A 62 9.24 -12.77 -2.81
C LEU A 62 7.76 -13.16 -2.62
N THR A 63 7.04 -13.43 -3.71
CA THR A 63 5.65 -13.90 -3.66
C THR A 63 5.56 -15.28 -2.99
N GLY A 64 6.45 -16.20 -3.34
CA GLY A 64 6.54 -17.53 -2.72
C GLY A 64 6.84 -17.44 -1.21
N LEU A 65 7.79 -16.56 -0.82
CA LEU A 65 8.08 -16.29 0.58
C LEU A 65 6.85 -15.77 1.34
N VAL A 66 6.09 -14.83 0.76
CA VAL A 66 4.86 -14.35 1.38
C VAL A 66 3.88 -15.50 1.61
N VAL A 67 3.67 -16.37 0.63
CA VAL A 67 2.79 -17.54 0.76
C VAL A 67 3.26 -18.46 1.90
N VAL A 68 4.55 -18.79 1.94
CA VAL A 68 5.12 -19.66 2.98
C VAL A 68 4.98 -19.03 4.37
N LEU A 69 5.33 -17.75 4.51
CA LEU A 69 5.24 -17.02 5.78
C LEU A 69 3.80 -16.90 6.29
N VAL A 70 2.86 -16.61 5.38
CA VAL A 70 1.43 -16.54 5.69
C VAL A 70 0.90 -17.91 6.09
N SER A 71 1.29 -18.97 5.39
CA SER A 71 0.94 -20.34 5.79
C SER A 71 1.53 -20.70 7.15
N ALA A 72 2.79 -20.31 7.42
CA ALA A 72 3.44 -20.53 8.71
C ALA A 72 2.75 -19.79 9.87
N MET A 73 2.06 -18.67 9.62
CA MET A 73 1.24 -18.01 10.67
C MET A 73 0.13 -18.94 11.21
N SER A 74 -0.30 -19.94 10.46
CA SER A 74 -1.26 -20.94 10.94
C SER A 74 -0.72 -21.84 12.06
N LEU A 75 0.60 -21.84 12.28
CA LEU A 75 1.23 -22.60 13.36
C LEU A 75 1.20 -21.86 14.71
N ILE A 76 0.84 -20.59 14.72
CA ILE A 76 0.76 -19.76 15.92
C ILE A 76 -0.50 -20.14 16.71
N ARG A 77 -0.32 -20.44 18.00
CA ARG A 77 -1.36 -20.87 18.92
C ARG A 77 -1.61 -19.82 20.00
N ASP A 78 -2.72 -19.95 20.74
CA ASP A 78 -3.14 -19.05 21.84
C ASP A 78 -2.28 -19.21 23.09
N ARG A 79 -0.96 -19.02 22.96
CA ARG A 79 -0.01 -19.07 24.07
C ARG A 79 0.99 -17.92 23.96
N PRO A 80 1.34 -17.25 25.08
CA PRO A 80 2.23 -16.09 25.06
C PRO A 80 3.59 -16.32 24.38
N GLN A 81 4.12 -17.54 24.46
CA GLN A 81 5.40 -17.92 23.83
C GLN A 81 5.40 -17.77 22.30
N TYR A 82 4.22 -17.81 21.66
CA TYR A 82 4.09 -17.65 20.22
C TYR A 82 4.01 -16.18 19.75
N LEU A 83 4.01 -15.20 20.67
CA LEU A 83 3.95 -13.79 20.27
C LEU A 83 5.15 -13.40 19.41
N TRP A 84 6.36 -13.72 19.85
CA TRP A 84 7.59 -13.36 19.13
C TRP A 84 7.69 -13.99 17.73
N PRO A 85 7.51 -15.32 17.60
CA PRO A 85 7.44 -15.93 16.28
C PRO A 85 6.33 -15.34 15.41
N GLY A 86 5.15 -15.04 15.97
CA GLY A 86 4.05 -14.42 15.24
C GLY A 86 4.37 -13.03 14.75
N LEU A 87 4.98 -12.18 15.58
CA LEU A 87 5.43 -10.84 15.20
C LEU A 87 6.52 -10.91 14.12
N ALA A 88 7.47 -11.82 14.23
CA ALA A 88 8.52 -12.01 13.22
C ALA A 88 7.93 -12.44 11.87
N LEU A 89 7.04 -13.43 11.85
CA LEU A 89 6.37 -13.88 10.63
C LEU A 89 5.59 -12.74 9.97
N LEU A 90 4.85 -11.95 10.76
CA LEU A 90 4.07 -10.83 10.27
C LEU A 90 4.98 -9.74 9.67
N ALA A 91 6.04 -9.37 10.38
CA ALA A 91 6.98 -8.33 9.95
C ALA A 91 7.70 -8.73 8.66
N VAL A 92 8.19 -9.96 8.59
CA VAL A 92 8.90 -10.46 7.39
C VAL A 92 7.94 -10.63 6.21
N ALA A 93 6.72 -11.13 6.43
CA ALA A 93 5.72 -11.25 5.37
C ALA A 93 5.32 -9.87 4.82
N ALA A 94 5.13 -8.86 5.68
CA ALA A 94 4.86 -7.49 5.26
C ALA A 94 6.02 -6.92 4.45
N ALA A 95 7.26 -7.12 4.90
CA ALA A 95 8.45 -6.68 4.18
C ALA A 95 8.56 -7.34 2.80
N CYS A 96 8.40 -8.67 2.71
CA CYS A 96 8.43 -9.38 1.44
C CYS A 96 7.32 -8.92 0.48
N GLY A 97 6.10 -8.67 0.99
CA GLY A 97 4.98 -8.18 0.18
C GLY A 97 5.25 -6.81 -0.43
N ASP A 98 5.78 -5.88 0.37
CA ASP A 98 6.13 -4.54 -0.11
C ASP A 98 7.31 -4.57 -1.09
N LEU A 99 8.34 -5.38 -0.82
CA LEU A 99 9.46 -5.55 -1.72
C LEU A 99 9.05 -6.21 -3.03
N ALA A 100 8.06 -7.12 -3.03
CA ALA A 100 7.49 -7.71 -4.24
C ALA A 100 6.73 -6.67 -5.10
N SER A 101 6.28 -5.57 -4.51
CA SER A 101 5.65 -4.48 -5.26
C SER A 101 6.61 -3.78 -6.22
N VAL A 102 7.92 -3.79 -5.95
CA VAL A 102 8.95 -3.17 -6.81
C VAL A 102 9.02 -3.85 -8.18
N PRO A 103 9.33 -5.15 -8.29
CA PRO A 103 9.31 -5.85 -9.57
C PRO A 103 7.92 -5.86 -10.22
N TYR A 104 6.84 -5.98 -9.44
CA TYR A 104 5.47 -5.95 -9.94
C TYR A 104 5.16 -4.63 -10.66
N ASN A 105 5.41 -3.49 -10.02
CA ASN A 105 5.15 -2.18 -10.62
C ASN A 105 6.10 -1.89 -11.80
N ALA A 106 7.34 -2.37 -11.75
CA ALA A 106 8.30 -2.23 -12.86
C ALA A 106 7.85 -2.98 -14.13
N MET A 107 6.99 -4.01 -14.02
CA MET A 107 6.40 -4.70 -15.18
C MET A 107 5.34 -3.86 -15.89
N LEU A 108 4.83 -2.81 -15.29
CA LEU A 108 3.76 -1.99 -15.86
C LEU A 108 4.14 -1.47 -17.24
N ARG A 109 5.39 -1.08 -17.48
CA ARG A 109 5.86 -0.66 -18.82
C ARG A 109 5.83 -1.78 -19.88
N GLN A 110 5.99 -3.03 -19.46
CA GLN A 110 6.00 -4.17 -20.38
C GLN A 110 4.58 -4.54 -20.86
N ILE A 111 3.56 -4.23 -20.04
CA ILE A 111 2.15 -4.57 -20.32
C ILE A 111 1.32 -3.38 -20.74
N SER A 112 1.90 -2.17 -20.78
CA SER A 112 1.19 -0.94 -21.11
C SER A 112 1.91 -0.13 -22.18
N THR A 113 1.13 0.68 -22.88
CA THR A 113 1.62 1.72 -23.78
C THR A 113 1.48 3.09 -23.13
N PRO A 114 2.17 4.13 -23.60
CA PRO A 114 1.98 5.50 -23.10
C PRO A 114 0.51 5.97 -23.12
N GLN A 115 -0.31 5.43 -24.01
CA GLN A 115 -1.72 5.78 -24.20
C GLN A 115 -2.68 5.07 -23.28
N ASN A 116 -2.31 3.89 -22.70
CA ASN A 116 -3.19 3.07 -21.87
C ASN A 116 -2.63 2.76 -20.47
N SER A 117 -1.48 3.33 -20.12
CA SER A 117 -0.81 3.06 -18.84
C SER A 117 -1.67 3.47 -17.62
N GLY A 118 -2.47 4.52 -17.76
CA GLY A 118 -3.41 4.97 -16.73
C GLY A 118 -4.50 3.93 -16.48
N ARG A 119 -5.15 3.46 -17.53
CA ARG A 119 -6.19 2.40 -17.42
C ARG A 119 -5.64 1.13 -16.82
N ILE A 120 -4.49 0.64 -17.28
CA ILE A 120 -3.90 -0.60 -16.76
C ILE A 120 -3.52 -0.45 -15.28
N SER A 121 -2.92 0.69 -14.89
CA SER A 121 -2.64 0.99 -13.48
C SER A 121 -3.93 1.07 -12.64
N GLY A 122 -4.98 1.73 -13.16
CA GLY A 122 -6.28 1.85 -12.49
C GLY A 122 -6.97 0.50 -12.30
N PHE A 123 -7.04 -0.34 -13.34
CA PHE A 123 -7.59 -1.69 -13.24
C PHE A 123 -6.78 -2.57 -12.28
N GLY A 124 -5.45 -2.50 -12.30
CA GLY A 124 -4.61 -3.24 -11.38
C GLY A 124 -4.87 -2.86 -9.92
N LEU A 125 -5.07 -1.57 -9.64
CA LEU A 125 -5.42 -1.10 -8.30
C LEU A 125 -6.84 -1.50 -7.90
N ALA A 126 -7.80 -1.39 -8.80
CA ALA A 126 -9.18 -1.82 -8.56
C ALA A 126 -9.27 -3.32 -8.26
N ALA A 127 -8.52 -4.15 -9.00
CA ALA A 127 -8.40 -5.58 -8.73
C ALA A 127 -7.80 -5.86 -7.35
N ALA A 128 -6.81 -5.06 -6.91
CA ALA A 128 -6.22 -5.17 -5.57
C ALA A 128 -7.25 -4.86 -4.47
N PHE A 129 -8.05 -3.80 -4.63
CA PHE A 129 -9.15 -3.49 -3.69
C PHE A 129 -10.21 -4.59 -3.69
N ALA A 130 -10.66 -5.04 -4.86
CA ALA A 130 -11.65 -6.11 -4.99
C ALA A 130 -11.17 -7.42 -4.36
N GLY A 131 -9.90 -7.80 -4.62
CA GLY A 131 -9.28 -8.99 -4.02
C GLY A 131 -9.17 -8.88 -2.50
N SER A 132 -8.83 -7.70 -1.97
CA SER A 132 -8.78 -7.45 -0.52
C SER A 132 -10.14 -7.56 0.14
N VAL A 133 -11.18 -6.99 -0.46
CA VAL A 133 -12.57 -7.09 0.03
C VAL A 133 -13.05 -8.54 -0.04
N GLY A 134 -12.83 -9.22 -1.18
CA GLY A 134 -13.21 -10.62 -1.34
C GLY A 134 -12.57 -11.52 -0.28
N LEU A 135 -11.27 -11.37 -0.05
CA LEU A 135 -10.56 -12.13 1.01
C LEU A 135 -11.09 -11.78 2.40
N LEU A 136 -11.30 -10.48 2.69
CA LEU A 136 -11.80 -10.04 4.00
C LEU A 136 -13.19 -10.63 4.29
N LEU A 137 -14.11 -10.55 3.33
CA LEU A 137 -15.47 -11.07 3.48
C LEU A 137 -15.45 -12.61 3.61
N THR A 138 -14.68 -13.30 2.77
CA THR A 138 -14.55 -14.77 2.82
C THR A 138 -13.97 -15.20 4.17
N THR A 139 -12.96 -14.52 4.67
CA THR A 139 -12.34 -14.81 5.97
C THR A 139 -13.29 -14.49 7.12
N TYR A 140 -13.98 -13.35 7.04
CA TYR A 140 -14.92 -12.91 8.07
C TYR A 140 -16.11 -13.86 8.19
N PHE A 141 -16.82 -14.11 7.10
CA PHE A 141 -17.99 -15.00 7.12
C PHE A 141 -17.58 -16.47 7.28
N GLY A 142 -16.45 -16.90 6.69
CA GLY A 142 -16.00 -18.28 6.77
C GLY A 142 -15.45 -18.67 8.15
N CYS A 143 -14.69 -17.79 8.80
CA CYS A 143 -13.85 -18.16 9.95
C CYS A 143 -14.07 -17.34 11.23
N ILE A 144 -14.66 -16.12 11.16
CA ILE A 144 -14.60 -15.17 12.28
C ILE A 144 -15.97 -14.86 12.87
N VAL A 145 -17.00 -14.67 12.05
CA VAL A 145 -18.34 -14.25 12.47
C VAL A 145 -19.01 -15.31 13.38
N GLY A 146 -19.80 -14.86 14.34
CA GLY A 146 -20.60 -15.73 15.21
C GLY A 146 -20.26 -15.56 16.68
N LYS A 147 -21.04 -16.25 17.55
CA LYS A 147 -20.91 -16.26 19.00
C LYS A 147 -20.83 -17.72 19.50
N GLY A 148 -20.19 -17.95 20.65
CA GLY A 148 -20.03 -19.29 21.21
C GLY A 148 -18.67 -19.92 20.92
N ASP A 149 -18.58 -21.24 20.96
CA ASP A 149 -17.33 -21.99 20.86
C ASP A 149 -16.87 -22.25 19.42
N THR A 150 -17.75 -22.00 18.44
CA THR A 150 -17.45 -22.12 17.00
C THR A 150 -17.68 -20.80 16.29
N ARG A 151 -16.92 -20.57 15.21
CA ARG A 151 -16.95 -19.36 14.40
C ARG A 151 -17.12 -19.64 12.92
N GLY A 152 -17.75 -18.68 12.25
CA GLY A 152 -17.94 -18.67 10.80
C GLY A 152 -18.88 -19.75 10.29
N PHE A 153 -19.14 -19.66 9.00
CA PHE A 153 -19.93 -20.67 8.26
C PHE A 153 -19.25 -22.07 8.28
N LEU A 154 -17.93 -22.09 8.45
CA LEU A 154 -17.17 -23.34 8.53
C LEU A 154 -17.22 -23.99 9.93
N HIS A 155 -17.95 -23.41 10.89
CA HIS A 155 -18.12 -23.92 12.27
C HIS A 155 -16.77 -24.25 12.94
N LEU A 156 -15.76 -23.39 12.76
CA LEU A 156 -14.41 -23.62 13.26
C LEU A 156 -14.36 -23.38 14.77
N PRO A 157 -13.72 -24.26 15.55
CA PRO A 157 -13.55 -24.06 16.98
C PRO A 157 -12.66 -22.84 17.27
N VAL A 158 -13.00 -22.10 18.31
CA VAL A 158 -12.19 -20.95 18.78
C VAL A 158 -10.99 -21.44 19.58
N SER A 159 -11.06 -22.65 20.15
CA SER A 159 -9.99 -23.23 20.94
C SER A 159 -8.65 -23.23 20.19
N ASP A 160 -7.59 -22.83 20.89
CA ASP A 160 -6.21 -22.76 20.37
C ASP A 160 -6.05 -21.88 19.10
N GLY A 161 -6.98 -20.91 18.88
CA GLY A 161 -6.99 -20.01 17.74
C GLY A 161 -7.26 -20.68 16.39
N THR A 162 -7.90 -21.85 16.37
CA THR A 162 -8.09 -22.67 15.16
C THR A 162 -8.78 -21.90 14.04
N ASN A 163 -9.80 -21.09 14.35
CA ASN A 163 -10.52 -20.27 13.39
C ASN A 163 -9.61 -19.23 12.70
N VAL A 164 -8.68 -18.60 13.42
CA VAL A 164 -7.72 -17.65 12.86
C VAL A 164 -6.63 -18.39 12.06
N ARG A 165 -6.18 -19.55 12.55
CA ARG A 165 -5.19 -20.37 11.86
C ARG A 165 -5.69 -20.85 10.49
N VAL A 166 -6.95 -21.29 10.40
CA VAL A 166 -7.60 -21.63 9.13
C VAL A 166 -7.75 -20.39 8.24
N ALA A 167 -8.10 -19.24 8.80
CA ALA A 167 -8.17 -17.98 8.08
C ALA A 167 -6.82 -17.60 7.43
N MET A 168 -5.68 -17.93 8.08
CA MET A 168 -4.35 -17.71 7.52
C MET A 168 -4.07 -18.64 6.32
N LEU A 169 -4.44 -19.92 6.42
CA LEU A 169 -4.32 -20.87 5.30
C LEU A 169 -5.19 -20.47 4.11
N LEU A 170 -6.42 -20.02 4.38
CA LEU A 170 -7.33 -19.50 3.35
C LEU A 170 -6.72 -18.27 2.66
N ALA A 171 -6.12 -17.36 3.43
CA ALA A 171 -5.44 -16.18 2.88
C ALA A 171 -4.22 -16.56 2.03
N ALA A 172 -3.43 -17.55 2.45
CA ALA A 172 -2.31 -18.06 1.67
C ALA A 172 -2.78 -18.70 0.35
N GLY A 173 -3.82 -19.53 0.40
CA GLY A 173 -4.44 -20.12 -0.79
C GLY A 173 -5.01 -19.08 -1.75
N TRP A 174 -5.70 -18.07 -1.22
CA TRP A 174 -6.20 -16.93 -1.99
C TRP A 174 -5.06 -16.22 -2.74
N PHE A 175 -3.96 -15.95 -2.03
CA PHE A 175 -2.81 -15.30 -2.61
C PHE A 175 -2.16 -16.15 -3.72
N VAL A 176 -2.04 -17.46 -3.54
CA VAL A 176 -1.55 -18.39 -4.58
C VAL A 176 -2.43 -18.33 -5.82
N VAL A 177 -3.76 -18.48 -5.66
CA VAL A 177 -4.70 -18.52 -6.79
C VAL A 177 -4.60 -17.26 -7.65
N PHE A 178 -4.51 -16.07 -7.02
CA PHE A 178 -4.46 -14.80 -7.75
C PHE A 178 -3.03 -14.41 -8.21
N ALA A 179 -1.98 -14.93 -7.57
CA ALA A 179 -0.61 -14.71 -8.02
C ALA A 179 -0.20 -15.65 -9.16
N LEU A 180 -0.74 -16.86 -9.20
CA LEU A 180 -0.36 -17.90 -10.16
C LEU A 180 -0.48 -17.46 -11.63
N PRO A 181 -1.58 -16.83 -12.10
CA PRO A 181 -1.68 -16.37 -13.49
C PRO A 181 -0.57 -15.39 -13.86
N LEU A 182 -0.24 -14.46 -12.97
CA LEU A 182 0.85 -13.50 -13.19
C LEU A 182 2.20 -14.22 -13.28
N LEU A 183 2.50 -15.11 -12.35
CA LEU A 183 3.76 -15.86 -12.32
C LEU A 183 3.92 -16.75 -13.56
N LEU A 184 2.86 -17.39 -14.02
CA LEU A 184 2.86 -18.24 -15.22
C LEU A 184 2.99 -17.42 -16.51
N THR A 185 2.45 -16.20 -16.57
CA THR A 185 2.50 -15.37 -17.78
C THR A 185 3.71 -14.46 -17.83
N ALA A 186 4.33 -14.16 -16.69
CA ALA A 186 5.47 -13.26 -16.59
C ALA A 186 6.67 -13.66 -17.49
N HIS A 187 6.84 -14.95 -17.77
CA HIS A 187 7.91 -15.43 -18.65
C HIS A 187 7.65 -15.16 -20.14
N ARG A 188 6.40 -14.88 -20.52
CA ARG A 188 6.01 -14.56 -21.90
C ARG A 188 6.16 -13.09 -22.25
N LEU A 189 6.42 -12.24 -21.23
CA LEU A 189 6.58 -10.81 -21.46
C LEU A 189 7.89 -10.53 -22.20
N PRO A 190 7.89 -9.62 -23.20
CA PRO A 190 9.08 -9.25 -23.95
C PRO A 190 10.17 -8.75 -23.01
N SER A 191 11.38 -9.25 -23.18
CA SER A 191 12.57 -8.71 -22.52
C SER A 191 13.11 -7.59 -23.41
N PRO A 192 13.22 -6.35 -22.94
CA PRO A 192 14.04 -5.38 -23.63
C PRO A 192 15.47 -5.93 -23.73
N THR A 193 16.09 -5.75 -24.88
CA THR A 193 17.42 -6.26 -25.21
C THR A 193 18.42 -6.04 -24.07
N ASP A 194 19.13 -7.09 -23.77
CA ASP A 194 20.09 -7.24 -22.67
C ASP A 194 21.10 -6.06 -22.53
N VAL A 195 20.80 -5.16 -21.62
CA VAL A 195 21.84 -4.30 -21.04
C VAL A 195 22.30 -4.98 -19.76
N PHE A 196 23.20 -5.91 -19.93
CA PHE A 196 23.85 -6.63 -18.84
C PHE A 196 24.77 -5.67 -18.07
N SER A 197 24.31 -5.15 -16.94
CA SER A 197 25.18 -4.53 -15.96
C SER A 197 25.41 -5.54 -14.82
N PRO A 198 26.59 -6.10 -14.68
CA PRO A 198 26.90 -7.01 -13.58
C PRO A 198 26.99 -6.22 -12.27
N VAL A 199 25.85 -6.05 -11.59
CA VAL A 199 25.85 -5.47 -10.25
C VAL A 199 26.27 -6.54 -9.26
N ARG A 200 27.47 -6.39 -8.70
CA ARG A 200 28.06 -7.31 -7.71
C ARG A 200 27.72 -6.81 -6.29
N GLY A 201 26.79 -7.50 -5.60
CA GLY A 201 26.53 -7.32 -4.18
C GLY A 201 25.72 -6.08 -3.79
N VAL A 202 25.32 -6.00 -2.52
CA VAL A 202 24.48 -4.92 -1.95
C VAL A 202 25.19 -3.56 -2.04
N PHE A 203 26.47 -3.50 -1.66
CA PHE A 203 27.26 -2.27 -1.74
C PHE A 203 27.42 -1.75 -3.17
N GLY A 204 27.60 -2.65 -4.14
CA GLY A 204 27.65 -2.28 -5.56
C GLY A 204 26.31 -1.69 -6.05
N SER A 205 25.19 -2.21 -5.57
CA SER A 205 23.86 -1.69 -5.86
C SER A 205 23.66 -0.30 -5.30
N TYR A 206 24.06 -0.03 -4.04
CA TYR A 206 23.98 1.31 -3.46
C TYR A 206 24.88 2.33 -4.16
N ARG A 207 26.10 1.93 -4.52
CA ARG A 207 27.01 2.79 -5.27
C ARG A 207 26.43 3.16 -6.63
N LYS A 208 25.90 2.17 -7.35
CA LYS A 208 25.21 2.39 -8.63
C LYS A 208 23.98 3.29 -8.45
N LEU A 209 23.15 3.00 -7.46
CA LEU A 209 21.99 3.82 -7.14
C LEU A 209 22.37 5.28 -6.88
N TRP A 210 23.42 5.50 -6.08
CA TRP A 210 23.90 6.86 -5.78
C TRP A 210 24.42 7.57 -7.04
N GLN A 211 25.15 6.87 -7.88
CA GLN A 211 25.62 7.39 -9.17
C GLN A 211 24.44 7.68 -10.11
N ASP A 212 23.48 6.76 -10.22
CA ASP A 212 22.27 6.96 -11.02
C ASP A 212 21.43 8.12 -10.49
N LEU A 213 21.29 8.25 -9.17
CA LEU A 213 20.56 9.36 -8.53
C LEU A 213 21.25 10.71 -8.78
N ILE A 214 22.57 10.80 -8.65
CA ILE A 214 23.33 12.01 -8.95
C ILE A 214 23.22 12.35 -10.44
N THR A 215 23.36 11.36 -11.31
CA THR A 215 23.24 11.55 -12.76
C THR A 215 21.84 12.05 -13.14
N GLU A 216 20.81 11.44 -12.57
CA GLU A 216 19.42 11.84 -12.81
C GLU A 216 19.13 13.21 -12.18
N TRP A 217 19.71 13.54 -11.00
CA TRP A 217 19.61 14.86 -10.38
C TRP A 217 20.19 15.97 -11.27
N HIS A 218 21.30 15.71 -11.93
CA HIS A 218 21.90 16.68 -12.85
C HIS A 218 21.15 16.75 -14.18
N ARG A 219 20.52 15.65 -14.59
CA ARG A 219 19.75 15.56 -15.83
C ARG A 219 18.35 16.12 -15.68
N ASP A 220 17.61 15.69 -14.65
CA ASP A 220 16.23 16.13 -14.39
C ASP A 220 15.89 16.03 -12.90
N ARG A 221 15.93 17.17 -12.23
CA ARG A 221 15.54 17.28 -10.80
C ARG A 221 14.08 16.96 -10.55
N ASN A 222 13.25 16.99 -11.59
CA ASN A 222 11.81 16.78 -11.44
C ASN A 222 11.46 15.39 -10.93
N LEU A 223 12.22 14.34 -11.29
CA LEU A 223 12.00 12.99 -10.77
C LEU A 223 12.19 12.95 -9.25
N VAL A 224 13.21 13.62 -8.74
CA VAL A 224 13.48 13.66 -7.29
C VAL A 224 12.40 14.46 -6.55
N TYR A 225 12.00 15.63 -7.08
CA TYR A 225 10.88 16.39 -6.53
C TYR A 225 9.59 15.58 -6.54
N TYR A 226 9.35 14.81 -7.61
CA TYR A 226 8.20 13.92 -7.68
C TYR A 226 8.26 12.79 -6.65
N LEU A 227 9.41 12.16 -6.44
CA LEU A 227 9.59 11.12 -5.41
C LEU A 227 9.27 11.66 -4.01
N ILE A 228 9.74 12.87 -3.68
CA ILE A 228 9.44 13.53 -2.41
C ILE A 228 7.95 13.85 -2.32
N ALA A 229 7.37 14.50 -3.33
CA ALA A 229 5.95 14.84 -3.36
C ALA A 229 5.08 13.58 -3.17
N SER A 230 5.39 12.51 -3.93
CA SER A 230 4.65 11.26 -3.88
C SER A 230 4.79 10.55 -2.54
N ALA A 231 5.96 10.58 -1.91
CA ALA A 231 6.15 10.02 -0.58
C ALA A 231 5.25 10.70 0.45
N VAL A 232 5.21 12.03 0.43
CA VAL A 232 4.43 12.84 1.37
C VAL A 232 2.92 12.66 1.16
N PHE A 233 2.40 12.85 -0.04
CA PHE A 233 0.95 12.74 -0.21
C PHE A 233 0.44 11.29 -0.04
N ARG A 234 1.23 10.27 -0.40
CA ARG A 234 0.86 8.87 -0.19
C ARG A 234 0.81 8.49 1.28
N ASP A 235 1.66 9.06 2.12
CA ASP A 235 1.59 8.89 3.56
C ASP A 235 0.28 9.47 4.11
N GLY A 236 -0.11 10.67 3.65
CA GLY A 236 -1.43 11.24 3.97
C GLY A 236 -2.60 10.36 3.53
N LEU A 237 -2.55 9.79 2.31
CA LEU A 237 -3.58 8.85 1.83
C LEU A 237 -3.64 7.58 2.68
N ALA A 238 -2.49 7.02 3.08
CA ALA A 238 -2.42 5.86 3.97
C ALA A 238 -2.98 6.20 5.36
N GLY A 239 -2.72 7.41 5.86
CA GLY A 239 -3.27 7.93 7.11
C GLY A 239 -4.81 7.95 7.12
N VAL A 240 -5.44 8.34 6.03
CA VAL A 240 -6.92 8.33 5.90
C VAL A 240 -7.48 6.92 6.12
N PHE A 241 -6.89 5.90 5.52
CA PHE A 241 -7.31 4.50 5.74
C PHE A 241 -7.01 4.03 7.16
N THR A 242 -5.86 4.41 7.71
CA THR A 242 -5.43 3.99 9.05
C THR A 242 -6.33 4.57 10.14
N PHE A 243 -6.62 5.86 10.06
CA PHE A 243 -7.36 6.58 11.10
C PHE A 243 -8.86 6.72 10.82
N GLY A 244 -9.33 6.32 9.62
CA GLY A 244 -10.75 6.42 9.26
C GLY A 244 -11.69 5.72 10.25
N GLY A 245 -11.33 4.50 10.70
CA GLY A 245 -12.11 3.79 11.72
C GLY A 245 -12.10 4.48 13.09
N VAL A 246 -10.94 5.00 13.51
CA VAL A 246 -10.79 5.75 14.77
C VAL A 246 -11.64 7.01 14.75
N LEU A 247 -11.61 7.75 13.65
CA LEU A 247 -12.46 8.93 13.44
C LEU A 247 -13.94 8.56 13.48
N GLY A 248 -14.34 7.52 12.75
CA GLY A 248 -15.73 7.06 12.70
C GLY A 248 -16.31 6.78 14.08
N VAL A 249 -15.61 6.00 14.90
CA VAL A 249 -16.07 5.63 16.24
C VAL A 249 -15.99 6.82 17.20
N ASN A 250 -14.82 7.45 17.33
CA ASN A 250 -14.57 8.39 18.41
C ASN A 250 -15.05 9.81 18.13
N ALA A 251 -15.20 10.21 16.85
CA ALA A 251 -15.60 11.56 16.49
C ALA A 251 -17.00 11.65 15.90
N TYR A 252 -17.52 10.56 15.30
CA TYR A 252 -18.80 10.58 14.57
C TYR A 252 -19.85 9.61 15.14
N GLY A 253 -19.54 8.86 16.21
CA GLY A 253 -20.47 7.96 16.89
C GLY A 253 -20.91 6.76 16.06
N ILE A 254 -20.08 6.30 15.13
CA ILE A 254 -20.33 5.10 14.32
C ILE A 254 -20.01 3.85 15.15
N SER A 255 -20.89 2.85 15.05
CA SER A 255 -20.62 1.57 15.74
C SER A 255 -19.40 0.86 15.15
N PRO A 256 -18.63 0.07 15.94
CA PRO A 256 -17.53 -0.73 15.40
C PRO A 256 -17.96 -1.70 14.29
N ALA A 257 -19.21 -2.17 14.30
CA ALA A 257 -19.76 -3.00 13.24
C ALA A 257 -19.94 -2.23 11.93
N ASP A 258 -20.47 -0.99 12.01
CA ASP A 258 -20.65 -0.13 10.84
C ASP A 258 -19.31 0.33 10.25
N VAL A 259 -18.24 0.43 11.04
CA VAL A 259 -16.88 0.70 10.54
C VAL A 259 -16.40 -0.39 9.59
N LEU A 260 -16.73 -1.66 9.87
CA LEU A 260 -16.39 -2.76 8.95
C LEU A 260 -17.15 -2.64 7.63
N ILE A 261 -18.47 -2.32 7.70
CA ILE A 261 -19.29 -2.11 6.52
C ILE A 261 -18.78 -0.90 5.72
N PHE A 262 -18.44 0.19 6.42
CA PHE A 262 -17.80 1.34 5.80
C PHE A 262 -16.48 0.97 5.11
N GLY A 263 -15.62 0.16 5.73
CA GLY A 263 -14.36 -0.29 5.14
C GLY A 263 -14.54 -1.06 3.84
N VAL A 264 -15.57 -1.91 3.76
CA VAL A 264 -15.95 -2.62 2.53
C VAL A 264 -16.45 -1.62 1.48
N ALA A 265 -17.39 -0.75 1.83
CA ALA A 265 -17.94 0.26 0.92
C ALA A 265 -16.84 1.21 0.41
N ALA A 266 -15.96 1.68 1.30
CA ALA A 266 -14.82 2.52 0.99
C ALA A 266 -13.88 1.86 -0.03
N SER A 267 -13.59 0.57 0.13
CA SER A 267 -12.74 -0.18 -0.79
C SER A 267 -13.38 -0.37 -2.16
N VAL A 268 -14.70 -0.61 -2.21
CA VAL A 268 -15.45 -0.68 -3.48
C VAL A 268 -15.45 0.66 -4.19
N VAL A 269 -15.72 1.75 -3.46
CA VAL A 269 -15.74 3.11 -4.01
C VAL A 269 -14.33 3.51 -4.49
N ALA A 270 -13.27 3.16 -3.75
CA ALA A 270 -11.89 3.40 -4.16
C ALA A 270 -11.52 2.61 -5.43
N ALA A 271 -12.01 1.37 -5.56
CA ALA A 271 -11.83 0.57 -6.77
C ALA A 271 -12.49 1.22 -7.99
N VAL A 272 -13.75 1.66 -7.83
CA VAL A 272 -14.47 2.40 -8.87
C VAL A 272 -13.72 3.68 -9.25
N GLY A 273 -13.30 4.46 -8.25
CA GLY A 273 -12.49 5.65 -8.45
C GLY A 273 -11.20 5.36 -9.21
N ALA A 274 -10.48 4.27 -8.88
CA ALA A 274 -9.25 3.89 -9.55
C ALA A 274 -9.46 3.60 -11.04
N VAL A 275 -10.55 2.92 -11.40
CA VAL A 275 -10.91 2.65 -12.79
C VAL A 275 -11.17 3.97 -13.54
N PHE A 276 -12.08 4.81 -13.03
CA PHE A 276 -12.40 6.09 -13.65
C PHE A 276 -11.18 7.01 -13.74
N GLY A 277 -10.37 7.06 -12.66
CA GLY A 277 -9.13 7.82 -12.62
C GLY A 277 -8.12 7.35 -13.66
N GLY A 278 -8.04 6.04 -13.92
CA GLY A 278 -7.19 5.47 -14.96
C GLY A 278 -7.61 5.89 -16.38
N PHE A 279 -8.92 5.93 -16.67
CA PHE A 279 -9.42 6.45 -17.94
C PHE A 279 -9.15 7.97 -18.08
N LEU A 280 -9.32 8.71 -17.01
CA LEU A 280 -9.06 10.15 -17.01
C LEU A 280 -7.56 10.44 -17.15
N ASP A 281 -6.70 9.65 -16.52
CA ASP A 281 -5.24 9.72 -16.63
C ASP A 281 -4.77 9.60 -18.09
N ASP A 282 -5.34 8.65 -18.83
CA ASP A 282 -4.99 8.45 -20.24
C ASP A 282 -5.45 9.61 -21.14
N ARG A 283 -6.47 10.37 -20.72
CA ARG A 283 -7.01 11.51 -21.49
C ARG A 283 -6.31 12.83 -21.15
N VAL A 284 -6.24 13.17 -19.87
CA VAL A 284 -5.76 14.49 -19.41
C VAL A 284 -4.34 14.44 -18.83
N GLY A 285 -3.78 13.25 -18.63
CA GLY A 285 -2.46 13.03 -18.03
C GLY A 285 -2.48 12.80 -16.53
N SER A 286 -1.42 12.18 -16.01
CA SER A 286 -1.34 11.74 -14.59
C SER A 286 -1.31 12.92 -13.63
N LYS A 287 -0.52 13.97 -13.92
CA LYS A 287 -0.37 15.09 -12.97
C LYS A 287 -1.68 15.83 -12.69
N PRO A 288 -2.50 16.22 -13.68
CA PRO A 288 -3.81 16.81 -13.42
C PRO A 288 -4.76 15.92 -12.60
N VAL A 289 -4.76 14.60 -12.87
CA VAL A 289 -5.58 13.64 -12.12
C VAL A 289 -5.14 13.59 -10.65
N ILE A 290 -3.85 13.54 -10.37
CA ILE A 290 -3.34 13.55 -8.98
C ILE A 290 -3.71 14.86 -8.28
N ILE A 291 -3.51 16.01 -8.95
CA ILE A 291 -3.85 17.33 -8.39
C ILE A 291 -5.35 17.42 -8.06
N GLY A 292 -6.21 17.08 -9.02
CA GLY A 292 -7.67 17.08 -8.82
C GLY A 292 -8.10 16.14 -7.70
N SER A 293 -7.52 14.94 -7.65
CA SER A 293 -7.83 13.96 -6.61
C SER A 293 -7.41 14.45 -5.23
N LEU A 294 -6.17 14.96 -5.07
CA LEU A 294 -5.69 15.50 -3.80
C LEU A 294 -6.51 16.72 -3.35
N ALA A 295 -6.83 17.64 -4.26
CA ALA A 295 -7.67 18.79 -3.94
C ALA A 295 -9.06 18.35 -3.46
N SER A 296 -9.67 17.37 -4.12
CA SER A 296 -10.97 16.78 -3.71
C SER A 296 -10.90 16.08 -2.36
N ILE A 297 -9.82 15.33 -2.09
CA ILE A 297 -9.60 14.66 -0.80
C ILE A 297 -9.42 15.70 0.30
N ILE A 298 -8.63 16.75 0.09
CA ILE A 298 -8.43 17.83 1.06
C ILE A 298 -9.75 18.55 1.33
N ALA A 299 -10.51 18.90 0.29
CA ALA A 299 -11.83 19.54 0.45
C ALA A 299 -12.80 18.66 1.23
N ALA A 300 -12.88 17.36 0.90
CA ALA A 300 -13.73 16.40 1.62
C ALA A 300 -13.28 16.20 3.08
N GLY A 301 -11.95 16.21 3.34
CA GLY A 301 -11.39 16.13 4.69
C GLY A 301 -11.72 17.36 5.54
N LEU A 302 -11.63 18.55 4.96
CA LEU A 302 -12.04 19.80 5.62
C LEU A 302 -13.55 19.83 5.86
N ALA A 303 -14.37 19.38 4.89
CA ALA A 303 -15.81 19.24 5.07
C ALA A 303 -16.14 18.23 6.18
N MET A 304 -15.39 17.13 6.28
CA MET A 304 -15.52 16.17 7.37
C MET A 304 -15.24 16.82 8.73
N MET A 305 -14.27 17.70 8.83
CA MET A 305 -13.99 18.43 10.07
C MET A 305 -15.12 19.41 10.44
N ALA A 306 -15.76 20.03 9.46
CA ALA A 306 -16.83 21.01 9.68
C ALA A 306 -18.19 20.37 10.02
N LEU A 307 -18.46 19.19 9.48
CA LEU A 307 -19.73 18.49 9.63
C LEU A 307 -19.70 17.50 10.81
N SER A 308 -20.87 17.10 11.33
CA SER A 308 -21.01 16.21 12.48
C SER A 308 -21.99 15.08 12.21
N GLY A 309 -21.85 14.00 12.94
CA GLY A 309 -22.74 12.86 12.96
C GLY A 309 -22.44 11.78 11.91
N PRO A 310 -23.07 10.59 12.05
CA PRO A 310 -22.78 9.43 11.23
C PRO A 310 -22.99 9.65 9.72
N ARG A 311 -24.03 10.38 9.34
CA ARG A 311 -24.32 10.67 7.92
C ARG A 311 -23.21 11.49 7.26
N ALA A 312 -22.67 12.48 7.97
CA ALA A 312 -21.58 13.31 7.48
C ALA A 312 -20.33 12.45 7.25
N PHE A 313 -20.00 11.54 8.18
CA PHE A 313 -18.88 10.61 8.02
C PHE A 313 -19.05 9.70 6.79
N TRP A 314 -20.23 9.12 6.59
CA TRP A 314 -20.47 8.26 5.43
C TRP A 314 -20.28 9.02 4.11
N ILE A 315 -20.88 10.20 3.98
CA ILE A 315 -20.81 10.97 2.73
C ILE A 315 -19.39 11.45 2.47
N THR A 316 -18.77 12.14 3.43
CA THR A 316 -17.42 12.71 3.24
C THR A 316 -16.34 11.64 3.19
N GLY A 317 -16.48 10.58 3.98
CA GLY A 317 -15.54 9.46 3.99
C GLY A 317 -15.56 8.65 2.68
N LEU A 318 -16.73 8.36 2.12
CA LEU A 318 -16.82 7.71 0.81
C LEU A 318 -16.30 8.61 -0.31
N LEU A 319 -16.56 9.93 -0.21
CA LEU A 319 -16.02 10.89 -1.16
C LEU A 319 -14.47 10.93 -1.12
N LEU A 320 -13.88 10.92 0.08
CA LEU A 320 -12.43 10.77 0.25
C LEU A 320 -11.93 9.51 -0.45
N CYS A 321 -12.55 8.36 -0.18
CA CYS A 321 -12.14 7.08 -0.74
C CYS A 321 -12.27 7.02 -2.26
N LEU A 322 -13.26 7.70 -2.84
CA LEU A 322 -13.45 7.79 -4.30
C LEU A 322 -12.22 8.37 -5.00
N PHE A 323 -11.59 9.39 -4.41
CA PHE A 323 -10.44 10.06 -5.01
C PHE A 323 -9.09 9.45 -4.61
N ILE A 324 -9.01 8.60 -3.58
CA ILE A 324 -7.78 7.89 -3.22
C ILE A 324 -7.34 6.94 -4.34
N GLY A 325 -8.29 6.21 -4.95
CA GLY A 325 -8.01 5.29 -6.05
C GLY A 325 -7.29 5.98 -7.22
N PRO A 326 -7.86 7.04 -7.79
CA PRO A 326 -7.22 7.82 -8.86
C PRO A 326 -5.84 8.35 -8.48
N ALA A 327 -5.71 8.95 -7.30
CA ALA A 327 -4.44 9.50 -6.83
C ALA A 327 -3.33 8.44 -6.80
N GLN A 328 -3.61 7.25 -6.27
CA GLN A 328 -2.64 6.15 -6.19
C GLN A 328 -2.34 5.51 -7.55
N ALA A 329 -3.35 5.32 -8.41
CA ALA A 329 -3.15 4.75 -9.73
C ALA A 329 -2.30 5.67 -10.62
N SER A 330 -2.66 6.96 -10.67
CA SER A 330 -1.94 7.97 -11.45
C SER A 330 -0.56 8.28 -10.89
N ALA A 331 -0.33 8.13 -9.58
CA ALA A 331 1.00 8.28 -9.01
C ALA A 331 1.99 7.25 -9.58
N ARG A 332 1.58 6.00 -9.74
CA ARG A 332 2.42 4.96 -10.37
C ARG A 332 2.64 5.23 -11.85
N THR A 333 1.60 5.68 -12.55
CA THR A 333 1.67 6.00 -13.98
C THR A 333 2.57 7.21 -14.23
N LEU A 334 2.50 8.25 -13.39
CA LEU A 334 3.38 9.41 -13.51
C LEU A 334 4.84 9.02 -13.29
N LEU A 335 5.14 8.22 -12.27
CA LEU A 335 6.50 7.71 -12.05
C LEU A 335 7.02 6.95 -13.27
N LEU A 336 6.19 6.07 -13.83
CA LEU A 336 6.54 5.31 -15.03
C LEU A 336 6.84 6.21 -16.24
N ARG A 337 6.03 7.26 -16.44
CA ARG A 337 6.22 8.23 -17.54
C ARG A 337 7.46 9.10 -17.36
N MET A 338 7.84 9.39 -16.10
CA MET A 338 9.05 10.17 -15.78
C MET A 338 10.31 9.30 -15.76
N SER A 339 10.20 8.00 -15.58
CA SER A 339 11.35 7.08 -15.54
C SER A 339 11.88 6.81 -16.94
N SER A 340 13.21 6.75 -17.07
CA SER A 340 13.87 6.33 -18.30
C SER A 340 13.59 4.84 -18.58
N ALA A 341 13.53 4.47 -19.88
CA ALA A 341 13.34 3.09 -20.28
C ALA A 341 14.50 2.22 -19.76
N GLY A 342 14.17 1.07 -19.16
CA GLY A 342 15.12 0.16 -18.54
C GLY A 342 15.50 0.51 -17.09
N LYS A 343 15.08 1.67 -16.55
CA LYS A 343 15.34 2.09 -15.17
C LYS A 343 14.08 2.06 -14.26
N GLU A 344 13.04 1.38 -14.69
CA GLU A 344 11.79 1.28 -13.95
C GLU A 344 11.98 0.61 -12.57
N GLY A 345 12.87 -0.38 -12.50
CA GLY A 345 13.20 -1.06 -11.26
C GLY A 345 13.75 -0.08 -10.21
N VAL A 346 14.74 0.73 -10.60
CA VAL A 346 15.32 1.78 -9.72
C VAL A 346 14.25 2.81 -9.33
N ALA A 347 13.45 3.28 -10.28
CA ALA A 347 12.42 4.28 -10.01
C ALA A 347 11.39 3.77 -8.97
N PHE A 348 10.87 2.55 -9.12
CA PHE A 348 9.93 1.95 -8.17
C PHE A 348 10.60 1.53 -6.86
N GLY A 349 11.88 1.17 -6.87
CA GLY A 349 12.68 0.94 -5.67
C GLY A 349 12.80 2.22 -4.82
N LEU A 350 13.16 3.34 -5.44
CA LEU A 350 13.23 4.66 -4.81
C LEU A 350 11.85 5.14 -4.32
N TYR A 351 10.81 4.90 -5.11
CA TYR A 351 9.42 5.22 -4.75
C TYR A 351 8.94 4.47 -3.51
N THR A 352 9.32 3.20 -3.38
CA THR A 352 9.01 2.39 -2.20
C THR A 352 9.84 2.82 -0.99
N MET A 353 11.14 3.07 -1.19
CA MET A 353 12.04 3.59 -0.16
C MET A 353 11.54 4.91 0.42
N THR A 354 11.32 5.89 -0.44
CA THR A 354 10.89 7.24 0.00
C THR A 354 9.53 7.20 0.70
N GLY A 355 8.58 6.38 0.20
CA GLY A 355 7.29 6.19 0.86
C GLY A 355 7.42 5.59 2.25
N ARG A 356 8.33 4.63 2.46
CA ARG A 356 8.58 4.05 3.79
C ARG A 356 9.35 4.98 4.71
N ALA A 357 10.30 5.76 4.17
CA ALA A 357 11.04 6.75 4.95
C ALA A 357 10.15 7.85 5.54
N VAL A 358 9.04 8.18 4.89
CA VAL A 358 8.12 9.25 5.31
C VAL A 358 6.90 8.72 6.08
N SER A 359 6.67 7.39 6.13
CA SER A 359 5.43 6.75 6.64
C SER A 359 5.07 7.02 8.10
N PHE A 360 5.90 7.76 8.84
CA PHE A 360 5.64 8.18 10.21
C PHE A 360 5.00 9.58 10.31
N VAL A 361 5.05 10.39 9.23
CA VAL A 361 4.67 11.81 9.28
C VAL A 361 3.16 11.97 9.45
N ALA A 362 2.35 11.22 8.71
CA ALA A 362 0.89 11.30 8.82
C ALA A 362 0.38 10.84 10.21
N PRO A 363 0.82 9.70 10.78
CA PRO A 363 0.47 9.35 12.15
C PRO A 363 0.91 10.37 13.19
N TRP A 364 2.11 10.91 13.04
CA TRP A 364 2.63 11.93 13.96
C TRP A 364 1.81 13.20 13.90
N LEU A 365 1.54 13.76 12.71
CA LEU A 365 0.73 14.96 12.58
C LEU A 365 -0.72 14.75 13.01
N PHE A 366 -1.30 13.56 12.75
CA PHE A 366 -2.61 13.21 13.28
C PHE A 366 -2.63 13.35 14.81
N SER A 367 -1.66 12.75 15.51
CA SER A 367 -1.57 12.81 16.97
C SER A 367 -1.34 14.24 17.46
N VAL A 368 -0.41 14.99 16.87
CA VAL A 368 -0.13 16.39 17.25
C VAL A 368 -1.40 17.24 17.16
N PHE A 369 -2.18 17.10 16.08
CA PHE A 369 -3.42 17.87 15.93
C PHE A 369 -4.48 17.44 16.95
N VAL A 370 -4.60 16.15 17.27
CA VAL A 370 -5.50 15.67 18.34
C VAL A 370 -5.10 16.27 19.68
N ASP A 371 -3.81 16.26 20.01
CA ASP A 371 -3.29 16.75 21.30
C ASP A 371 -3.45 18.28 21.43
N VAL A 372 -3.13 19.04 20.39
CA VAL A 372 -3.20 20.51 20.39
C VAL A 372 -4.64 21.03 20.47
N PHE A 373 -5.57 20.40 19.72
CA PHE A 373 -6.95 20.87 19.66
C PHE A 373 -7.90 20.10 20.59
N GLY A 374 -7.42 19.08 21.31
CA GLY A 374 -8.21 18.31 22.27
C GLY A 374 -9.37 17.51 21.65
N ALA A 375 -9.35 17.27 20.34
CA ALA A 375 -10.44 16.63 19.61
C ALA A 375 -9.91 15.65 18.57
N VAL A 376 -10.38 14.41 18.58
CA VAL A 376 -9.99 13.37 17.60
C VAL A 376 -10.27 13.81 16.15
N ARG A 377 -11.33 14.59 15.94
CA ARG A 377 -11.67 15.15 14.63
C ARG A 377 -10.57 16.03 14.05
N ALA A 378 -9.83 16.76 14.89
CA ALA A 378 -8.73 17.62 14.45
C ALA A 378 -7.58 16.83 13.81
N GLY A 379 -7.42 15.55 14.15
CA GLY A 379 -6.45 14.67 13.50
C GLY A 379 -6.60 14.60 11.98
N MET A 380 -7.82 14.75 11.45
CA MET A 380 -8.04 14.86 10.01
C MET A 380 -7.36 16.11 9.41
N GLY A 381 -7.27 17.21 10.17
CA GLY A 381 -6.51 18.40 9.77
C GLY A 381 -5.02 18.12 9.57
N GLY A 382 -4.42 17.31 10.45
CA GLY A 382 -3.04 16.84 10.30
C GLY A 382 -2.82 16.06 9.02
N LEU A 383 -3.75 15.14 8.68
CA LEU A 383 -3.70 14.39 7.42
C LEU A 383 -3.87 15.31 6.20
N CYS A 384 -4.79 16.27 6.26
CA CYS A 384 -4.97 17.27 5.21
C CYS A 384 -3.70 18.10 5.01
N LEU A 385 -3.03 18.50 6.08
CA LEU A 385 -1.77 19.26 6.00
C LEU A 385 -0.68 18.47 5.26
N VAL A 386 -0.52 17.17 5.56
CA VAL A 386 0.43 16.31 4.83
C VAL A 386 0.10 16.29 3.34
N MET A 387 -1.18 16.14 2.99
CA MET A 387 -1.61 16.10 1.59
C MET A 387 -1.42 17.46 0.89
N VAL A 388 -1.67 18.57 1.59
CA VAL A 388 -1.40 19.93 1.07
C VAL A 388 0.08 20.11 0.77
N VAL A 389 0.96 19.74 1.69
CA VAL A 389 2.42 19.82 1.46
C VAL A 389 2.83 18.97 0.25
N GLY A 390 2.35 17.74 0.17
CA GLY A 390 2.60 16.87 -0.99
C GLY A 390 2.08 17.46 -2.30
N LEU A 391 0.90 18.08 -2.28
CA LEU A 391 0.30 18.76 -3.42
C LEU A 391 1.14 19.98 -3.85
N LEU A 392 1.57 20.82 -2.92
CA LEU A 392 2.39 22.00 -3.21
C LEU A 392 3.73 21.60 -3.86
N ILE A 393 4.38 20.55 -3.35
CA ILE A 393 5.61 20.04 -3.97
C ILE A 393 5.31 19.48 -5.37
N LEU A 394 4.19 18.79 -5.56
CA LEU A 394 3.78 18.24 -6.85
C LEU A 394 3.53 19.35 -7.89
N LEU A 395 3.02 20.51 -7.49
CA LEU A 395 2.80 21.64 -8.40
C LEU A 395 4.11 22.12 -9.04
N ILE A 396 5.22 22.10 -8.31
CA ILE A 396 6.55 22.49 -8.78
C ILE A 396 7.12 21.50 -9.81
N VAL A 397 6.72 20.21 -9.75
CA VAL A 397 7.21 19.17 -10.67
C VAL A 397 6.82 19.48 -12.10
N ARG A 398 7.79 19.57 -12.99
CA ARG A 398 7.53 19.70 -14.45
C ARG A 398 7.43 18.30 -15.04
N VAL A 399 6.33 18.03 -15.74
CA VAL A 399 6.12 16.75 -16.44
C VAL A 399 6.52 16.94 -17.90
N PRO A 400 7.29 16.01 -18.49
CA PRO A 400 7.59 16.06 -19.91
C PRO A 400 6.28 16.16 -20.72
N HIS A 401 6.22 17.11 -21.65
CA HIS A 401 5.05 17.25 -22.52
C HIS A 401 4.84 15.93 -23.26
N ARG A 402 3.60 15.45 -23.27
CA ARG A 402 3.17 14.35 -24.12
C ARG A 402 3.50 14.77 -25.56
N ILE A 403 4.42 14.06 -26.21
CA ILE A 403 4.51 14.13 -27.66
C ILE A 403 3.17 13.55 -28.13
N LEU A 404 2.23 14.42 -28.42
CA LEU A 404 1.01 14.05 -29.14
C LEU A 404 1.52 13.53 -30.48
N ALA A 405 1.18 12.28 -30.80
CA ALA A 405 1.47 11.67 -32.08
C ALA A 405 0.61 12.33 -33.16
N THR A 406 0.95 13.57 -33.52
CA THR A 406 0.37 14.34 -34.60
C THR A 406 1.42 14.80 -35.62
N ASP A 407 2.69 14.40 -35.45
CA ASP A 407 3.75 14.71 -36.40
C ASP A 407 4.36 13.39 -36.94
N VAL A 408 3.54 12.60 -37.61
CA VAL A 408 4.00 11.61 -38.59
C VAL A 408 3.03 11.73 -39.77
N ASP A 409 3.28 12.72 -40.59
CA ASP A 409 2.90 12.72 -42.00
C ASP A 409 4.04 12.12 -42.83
#